data_ef34a71e6705d40454563bb699099ea5
#
_entry.id   ef34a71e6705d40454563bb699099ea5
#
_cell.length_a   1.000
_cell.length_b   1.000
_cell.length_c   1.000
_cell.angle_alpha   90.00
_cell.angle_beta   90.00
_cell.angle_gamma   90.00
#
_symmetry.space_group_name_H-M   'P 1'
#
loop_
_entity.id
_entity.type
_entity.pdbx_description
1 polymer ?
#
loop_
_entity_poly.entity_id
_entity_poly.type
_entity_poly.pdbx_seq_one_letter_code
_entity_poly.pdbx_strand_id
1 'polypeptide(L)'
;MTASSIIDVIIPAFNEEEAVALVVGDIPKDLVRHIVVVNNASSDRTSEEARKAGAIVMDQPLRGYGNACLKGIEKVATHQPPPDIVVFIDADHSDRPQQMTEVVAPIVMNDADFVIGSRALGHREDGSMMPQQVFGNWLATRLLKLFYGV
;
A
#
# COMPACT_ATOMS: atom_id res chain seq x y z
N MET A 1 -22.27 20.11 0.66
CA MET A 1 -21.39 19.33 -0.22
C MET A 1 -20.15 19.01 0.60
N THR A 2 -20.02 17.78 1.07
CA THR A 2 -18.79 17.32 1.72
C THR A 2 -17.70 17.34 0.65
N ALA A 3 -16.62 18.10 0.86
CA ALA A 3 -15.46 18.06 -0.01
C ALA A 3 -15.00 16.60 -0.10
N SER A 4 -14.78 16.09 -1.31
CA SER A 4 -14.23 14.75 -1.50
C SER A 4 -12.82 14.74 -0.91
N SER A 5 -12.52 13.80 -0.03
CA SER A 5 -11.18 13.64 0.55
C SER A 5 -10.13 13.44 -0.55
N ILE A 6 -9.02 14.12 -0.43
CA ILE A 6 -7.89 13.97 -1.37
C ILE A 6 -7.05 12.78 -0.95
N ILE A 7 -6.96 11.78 -1.82
CA ILE A 7 -6.26 10.52 -1.55
C ILE A 7 -5.07 10.41 -2.50
N ASP A 8 -3.87 10.20 -1.96
CA ASP A 8 -2.67 9.85 -2.71
C ASP A 8 -2.20 8.44 -2.30
N VAL A 9 -1.68 7.69 -3.27
CA VAL A 9 -1.17 6.31 -3.05
C VAL A 9 0.34 6.29 -3.17
N ILE A 10 0.99 5.56 -2.26
CA ILE A 10 2.43 5.30 -2.27
C ILE A 10 2.66 3.80 -2.48
N ILE A 11 3.50 3.45 -3.45
CA ILE A 11 3.85 2.07 -3.79
C ILE A 11 5.38 1.93 -3.70
N PRO A 12 5.92 1.42 -2.58
CA PRO A 12 7.33 1.02 -2.52
C PRO A 12 7.58 -0.16 -3.46
N ALA A 13 8.59 -0.06 -4.34
CA ALA A 13 8.85 -1.09 -5.34
C ALA A 13 10.34 -1.44 -5.41
N PHE A 14 10.66 -2.74 -5.48
CA PHE A 14 12.01 -3.25 -5.69
C PHE A 14 11.97 -4.51 -6.55
N ASN A 15 12.40 -4.39 -7.81
CA ASN A 15 12.40 -5.46 -8.82
C ASN A 15 11.00 -6.08 -9.04
N GLU A 16 10.05 -5.23 -9.41
CA GLU A 16 8.63 -5.58 -9.63
C GLU A 16 8.18 -5.22 -11.07
N GLU A 17 9.07 -5.39 -12.08
CA GLU A 17 8.76 -5.02 -13.46
C GLU A 17 7.53 -5.74 -14.05
N GLU A 18 7.22 -6.95 -13.58
CA GLU A 18 6.08 -7.74 -14.05
C GLU A 18 4.76 -7.36 -13.34
N ALA A 19 4.83 -6.86 -12.10
CA ALA A 19 3.67 -6.66 -11.24
C ALA A 19 3.26 -5.19 -11.09
N VAL A 20 4.21 -4.26 -11.06
CA VAL A 20 3.94 -2.85 -10.72
C VAL A 20 2.90 -2.20 -11.63
N ALA A 21 2.89 -2.51 -12.93
CA ALA A 21 1.92 -1.96 -13.87
C ALA A 21 0.50 -2.48 -13.60
N LEU A 22 0.35 -3.74 -13.17
CA LEU A 22 -0.92 -4.34 -12.78
C LEU A 22 -1.47 -3.65 -11.54
N VAL A 23 -0.63 -3.49 -10.50
CA VAL A 23 -1.03 -2.79 -9.27
C VAL A 23 -1.51 -1.37 -9.57
N VAL A 24 -0.73 -0.60 -10.35
CA VAL A 24 -1.11 0.76 -10.76
C VAL A 24 -2.40 0.75 -11.58
N GLY A 25 -2.60 -0.24 -12.46
CA GLY A 25 -3.79 -0.39 -13.30
C GLY A 25 -5.07 -0.65 -12.49
N ASP A 26 -4.96 -1.46 -11.45
CA ASP A 26 -6.08 -1.93 -10.63
C ASP A 26 -6.54 -0.91 -9.56
N ILE A 27 -5.76 0.13 -9.30
CA ILE A 27 -6.17 1.21 -8.38
C ILE A 27 -7.34 2.00 -8.98
N PRO A 28 -8.46 2.18 -8.24
CA PRO A 28 -9.60 2.99 -8.70
C PRO A 28 -9.18 4.45 -8.97
N LYS A 29 -9.15 4.84 -10.25
CA LYS A 29 -8.63 6.15 -10.68
C LYS A 29 -9.53 7.34 -10.30
N ASP A 30 -10.79 7.09 -10.09
CA ASP A 30 -11.79 8.05 -9.63
C ASP A 30 -11.68 8.35 -8.13
N LEU A 31 -11.05 7.45 -7.37
CA LEU A 31 -10.86 7.57 -5.93
C LEU A 31 -9.58 8.35 -5.57
N VAL A 32 -8.53 8.24 -6.39
CA VAL A 32 -7.19 8.72 -6.06
C VAL A 32 -6.78 9.89 -6.95
N ARG A 33 -6.08 10.87 -6.36
CA ARG A 33 -5.50 11.99 -7.09
C ARG A 33 -4.19 11.62 -7.78
N HIS A 34 -3.26 11.02 -7.02
CA HIS A 34 -1.94 10.64 -7.52
C HIS A 34 -1.51 9.26 -7.00
N ILE A 35 -0.78 8.54 -7.85
CA ILE A 35 -0.10 7.30 -7.51
C ILE A 35 1.40 7.56 -7.62
N VAL A 36 2.13 7.40 -6.51
CA VAL A 36 3.57 7.59 -6.41
C VAL A 36 4.24 6.24 -6.22
N VAL A 37 4.96 5.76 -7.22
CA VAL A 37 5.80 4.57 -7.13
C VAL A 37 7.20 5.00 -6.71
N VAL A 38 7.70 4.43 -5.63
CA VAL A 38 9.06 4.69 -5.15
C VAL A 38 9.95 3.51 -5.50
N ASN A 39 10.76 3.69 -6.55
CA ASN A 39 11.77 2.71 -6.98
C ASN A 39 12.92 2.67 -5.97
N ASN A 40 13.01 1.58 -5.21
CA ASN A 40 14.02 1.40 -4.17
C ASN A 40 15.27 0.68 -4.69
N ALA A 41 15.96 1.31 -5.64
CA ALA A 41 17.18 0.78 -6.28
C ALA A 41 16.95 -0.55 -7.04
N SER A 42 15.86 -0.67 -7.81
CA SER A 42 15.62 -1.78 -8.72
C SER A 42 16.68 -1.83 -9.82
N SER A 43 17.00 -3.04 -10.27
CA SER A 43 17.94 -3.30 -11.37
C SER A 43 17.23 -3.69 -12.67
N ASP A 44 15.91 -3.85 -12.64
CA ASP A 44 15.02 -4.21 -13.73
C ASP A 44 14.27 -2.98 -14.30
N ARG A 45 13.22 -3.22 -15.08
CA ARG A 45 12.41 -2.16 -15.70
C ARG A 45 11.27 -1.63 -14.82
N THR A 46 11.29 -1.89 -13.51
CA THR A 46 10.22 -1.44 -12.57
C THR A 46 9.84 0.02 -12.78
N SER A 47 10.82 0.94 -12.82
CA SER A 47 10.57 2.38 -13.02
C SER A 47 9.93 2.71 -14.37
N GLU A 48 10.32 2.01 -15.42
CA GLU A 48 9.80 2.20 -16.76
C GLU A 48 8.33 1.76 -16.84
N GLU A 49 8.04 0.57 -16.34
CA GLU A 49 6.69 0.00 -16.36
C GLU A 49 5.72 0.81 -15.48
N ALA A 50 6.17 1.28 -14.30
CA ALA A 50 5.37 2.16 -13.46
C ALA A 50 5.01 3.50 -14.15
N ARG A 51 5.98 4.12 -14.87
CA ARG A 51 5.72 5.36 -15.64
C ARG A 51 4.74 5.12 -16.79
N LYS A 52 4.87 4.02 -17.53
CA LYS A 52 3.93 3.63 -18.60
C LYS A 52 2.51 3.44 -18.07
N ALA A 53 2.38 2.90 -16.87
CA ALA A 53 1.09 2.72 -16.21
C ALA A 53 0.48 4.05 -15.68
N GLY A 54 1.21 5.17 -15.76
CA GLY A 54 0.74 6.50 -15.39
C GLY A 54 1.09 6.93 -13.96
N ALA A 55 1.98 6.22 -13.27
CA ALA A 55 2.43 6.62 -11.95
C ALA A 55 3.52 7.71 -11.99
N ILE A 56 3.56 8.53 -10.94
CA ILE A 56 4.70 9.40 -10.64
C ILE A 56 5.80 8.52 -10.05
N VAL A 57 6.97 8.47 -10.66
CA VAL A 57 8.06 7.62 -10.17
C VAL A 57 9.14 8.46 -9.49
N MET A 58 9.50 8.06 -8.27
CA MET A 58 10.61 8.61 -7.47
C MET A 58 11.68 7.54 -7.28
N ASP A 59 12.95 7.94 -7.36
CA ASP A 59 14.06 7.02 -7.07
C ASP A 59 14.56 7.20 -5.63
N GLN A 60 14.72 6.08 -4.92
CA GLN A 60 15.32 5.98 -3.60
C GLN A 60 16.52 5.04 -3.66
N PRO A 61 17.76 5.57 -3.75
CA PRO A 61 18.96 4.74 -3.89
C PRO A 61 19.33 3.98 -2.63
N LEU A 62 18.93 4.49 -1.46
CA LEU A 62 19.16 3.80 -0.19
C LEU A 62 18.12 2.68 -0.03
N ARG A 63 18.58 1.44 -0.11
CA ARG A 63 17.71 0.26 0.01
C ARG A 63 17.02 0.18 1.36
N GLY A 64 15.81 -0.35 1.35
CA GLY A 64 14.99 -0.62 2.53
C GLY A 64 13.56 -0.11 2.35
N TYR A 65 12.60 -0.94 2.68
CA TYR A 65 11.16 -0.66 2.57
C TYR A 65 10.79 0.66 3.25
N GLY A 66 11.27 0.87 4.49
CA GLY A 66 11.02 2.11 5.23
C GLY A 66 11.60 3.36 4.53
N ASN A 67 12.78 3.24 3.90
CA ASN A 67 13.36 4.36 3.13
C ASN A 67 12.50 4.73 1.93
N ALA A 68 11.94 3.73 1.25
CA ALA A 68 11.01 3.95 0.14
C ALA A 68 9.71 4.60 0.63
N CYS A 69 9.13 4.11 1.73
CA CYS A 69 7.94 4.70 2.33
C CYS A 69 8.16 6.17 2.72
N LEU A 70 9.25 6.48 3.41
CA LEU A 70 9.59 7.85 3.81
C LEU A 70 9.77 8.75 2.58
N LYS A 71 10.41 8.26 1.53
CA LYS A 71 10.56 9.01 0.28
C LYS A 71 9.23 9.31 -0.39
N GLY A 72 8.30 8.35 -0.36
CA GLY A 72 6.93 8.54 -0.84
C GLY A 72 6.19 9.60 -0.03
N ILE A 73 6.27 9.55 1.31
CA ILE A 73 5.67 10.55 2.21
C ILE A 73 6.23 11.94 1.92
N GLU A 74 7.56 12.08 1.81
CA GLU A 74 8.19 13.36 1.43
C GLU A 74 7.60 13.91 0.14
N LYS A 75 7.40 13.04 -0.86
CA LYS A 75 6.84 13.45 -2.16
C LYS A 75 5.41 13.93 -2.04
N VAL A 76 4.51 13.14 -1.44
CA VAL A 76 3.08 13.52 -1.37
C VAL A 76 2.86 14.76 -0.48
N ALA A 77 3.72 14.97 0.53
CA ALA A 77 3.69 16.18 1.35
C ALA A 77 4.00 17.46 0.56
N THR A 78 4.66 17.36 -0.61
CA THR A 78 4.89 18.53 -1.48
C THR A 78 3.70 18.89 -2.37
N HIS A 79 2.70 18.03 -2.45
CA HIS A 79 1.50 18.29 -3.25
C HIS A 79 0.66 19.43 -2.63
N GLN A 80 0.02 20.22 -3.48
CA GLN A 80 -0.81 21.35 -3.04
C GLN A 80 -2.23 21.22 -3.63
N PRO A 81 -3.26 21.11 -2.80
CA PRO A 81 -3.20 20.92 -1.34
C PRO A 81 -2.57 19.56 -0.98
N PRO A 82 -2.09 19.36 0.27
CA PRO A 82 -1.62 18.06 0.70
C PRO A 82 -2.77 17.03 0.68
N PRO A 83 -2.47 15.72 0.61
CA PRO A 83 -3.51 14.70 0.71
C PRO A 83 -4.12 14.66 2.11
N ASP A 84 -5.43 14.39 2.19
CA ASP A 84 -6.12 14.11 3.44
C ASP A 84 -5.85 12.67 3.90
N ILE A 85 -5.68 11.75 2.93
CA ILE A 85 -5.43 10.32 3.17
C ILE A 85 -4.26 9.86 2.32
N VAL A 86 -3.35 9.10 2.93
CA VAL A 86 -2.27 8.40 2.24
C VAL A 86 -2.48 6.90 2.36
N VAL A 87 -2.48 6.21 1.22
CA VAL A 87 -2.61 4.75 1.15
C VAL A 87 -1.29 4.14 0.73
N PHE A 88 -0.85 3.09 1.44
CA PHE A 88 0.29 2.26 1.05
C PHE A 88 -0.22 0.95 0.45
N ILE A 89 0.36 0.55 -0.67
CA ILE A 89 0.08 -0.73 -1.35
C ILE A 89 1.41 -1.33 -1.78
N ASP A 90 1.57 -2.65 -1.63
CA ASP A 90 2.77 -3.36 -2.09
C ASP A 90 2.76 -3.49 -3.63
N ALA A 91 3.96 -3.51 -4.23
CA ALA A 91 4.13 -3.51 -5.68
C ALA A 91 4.02 -4.91 -6.34
N ASP A 92 3.95 -5.98 -5.54
CA ASP A 92 4.01 -7.39 -5.96
C ASP A 92 2.66 -7.98 -6.43
N HIS A 93 1.61 -7.14 -6.50
CA HIS A 93 0.23 -7.52 -6.84
C HIS A 93 -0.38 -8.59 -5.91
N SER A 94 0.14 -8.74 -4.70
CA SER A 94 -0.43 -9.65 -3.70
C SER A 94 -1.64 -9.08 -2.96
N ASP A 95 -1.81 -7.77 -3.00
CA ASP A 95 -2.96 -7.05 -2.48
C ASP A 95 -4.07 -6.94 -3.54
N ARG A 96 -5.25 -6.49 -3.12
CA ARG A 96 -6.40 -6.23 -4.00
C ARG A 96 -6.68 -4.73 -4.08
N PRO A 97 -6.00 -3.97 -4.97
CA PRO A 97 -6.14 -2.52 -5.05
C PRO A 97 -7.58 -2.07 -5.31
N GLN A 98 -8.39 -2.90 -5.99
CA GLN A 98 -9.81 -2.63 -6.27
C GLN A 98 -10.65 -2.51 -4.98
N GLN A 99 -10.22 -3.13 -3.86
CA GLN A 99 -10.90 -3.04 -2.56
C GLN A 99 -10.49 -1.82 -1.74
N MET A 100 -9.66 -0.92 -2.29
CA MET A 100 -9.20 0.28 -1.59
C MET A 100 -10.36 1.13 -1.05
N THR A 101 -11.48 1.20 -1.76
CA THR A 101 -12.67 1.94 -1.33
C THR A 101 -13.14 1.48 0.06
N GLU A 102 -13.13 0.17 0.31
CA GLU A 102 -13.55 -0.42 1.60
C GLU A 102 -12.54 -0.09 2.71
N VAL A 103 -11.25 -0.05 2.37
CA VAL A 103 -10.17 0.26 3.32
C VAL A 103 -10.18 1.73 3.73
N VAL A 104 -10.45 2.66 2.81
CA VAL A 104 -10.46 4.10 3.11
C VAL A 104 -11.79 4.59 3.70
N ALA A 105 -12.88 3.86 3.50
CA ALA A 105 -14.22 4.29 3.94
C ALA A 105 -14.30 4.66 5.44
N PRO A 106 -13.75 3.89 6.39
CA PRO A 106 -13.80 4.26 7.80
C PRO A 106 -13.07 5.58 8.11
N ILE A 107 -12.00 5.90 7.38
CA ILE A 107 -11.27 7.17 7.55
C ILE A 107 -12.11 8.33 6.97
N VAL A 108 -12.69 8.15 5.80
CA VAL A 108 -13.56 9.15 5.17
C VAL A 108 -14.79 9.46 6.03
N MET A 109 -15.31 8.46 6.76
CA MET A 109 -16.45 8.60 7.69
C MET A 109 -16.05 9.16 9.06
N ASN A 110 -14.77 9.41 9.32
CA ASN A 110 -14.21 9.80 10.62
C ASN A 110 -14.44 8.76 11.74
N ASP A 111 -14.54 7.49 11.37
CA ASP A 111 -14.67 6.37 12.32
C ASP A 111 -13.29 5.84 12.75
N ALA A 112 -12.23 6.14 11.97
CA ALA A 112 -10.85 5.72 12.24
C ALA A 112 -9.85 6.71 11.65
N ASP A 113 -8.69 6.85 12.32
CA ASP A 113 -7.53 7.60 11.81
C ASP A 113 -6.53 6.70 11.05
N PHE A 114 -6.63 5.38 11.23
CA PHE A 114 -5.75 4.40 10.64
C PHE A 114 -6.48 3.08 10.39
N VAL A 115 -6.35 2.52 9.18
CA VAL A 115 -6.98 1.26 8.78
C VAL A 115 -5.95 0.36 8.10
N ILE A 116 -5.97 -0.92 8.43
CA ILE A 116 -5.12 -1.95 7.79
C ILE A 116 -6.01 -3.00 7.16
N GLY A 117 -5.78 -3.33 5.90
CA GLY A 117 -6.35 -4.49 5.24
C GLY A 117 -5.91 -5.79 5.93
N SER A 118 -6.83 -6.71 6.16
CA SER A 118 -6.51 -7.97 6.82
C SER A 118 -6.79 -9.18 5.93
N ARG A 119 -5.74 -9.94 5.62
CA ARG A 119 -5.87 -11.24 4.94
C ARG A 119 -6.47 -12.33 5.86
N ALA A 120 -6.55 -12.07 7.17
CA ALA A 120 -7.04 -13.04 8.16
C ALA A 120 -8.54 -12.94 8.43
N LEU A 121 -9.15 -11.76 8.22
CA LEU A 121 -10.55 -11.48 8.57
C LEU A 121 -11.52 -11.55 7.38
N GLY A 122 -11.03 -11.56 6.14
CA GLY A 122 -11.85 -11.62 4.92
C GLY A 122 -12.12 -13.04 4.41
N HIS A 123 -12.85 -13.13 3.29
CA HIS A 123 -12.98 -14.37 2.52
C HIS A 123 -11.61 -14.71 1.89
N ARG A 124 -10.98 -15.75 2.41
CA ARG A 124 -9.68 -16.21 1.95
C ARG A 124 -9.84 -17.00 0.64
N GLU A 125 -8.93 -16.79 -0.29
CA GLU A 125 -8.70 -17.78 -1.34
C GLU A 125 -8.02 -19.01 -0.73
N ASP A 126 -8.47 -20.20 -1.13
CA ASP A 126 -7.89 -21.46 -0.68
C ASP A 126 -6.40 -21.48 -1.05
N GLY A 127 -5.54 -21.67 -0.03
CA GLY A 127 -4.09 -21.68 -0.21
C GLY A 127 -3.37 -20.32 0.02
N SER A 128 -4.07 -19.23 0.32
CA SER A 128 -3.47 -17.90 0.54
C SER A 128 -2.55 -17.79 1.78
N MET A 129 -2.58 -18.76 2.69
CA MET A 129 -1.67 -18.85 3.84
C MET A 129 -1.18 -20.29 4.04
N MET A 130 0.13 -20.44 4.19
CA MET A 130 0.71 -21.75 4.55
C MET A 130 0.34 -22.12 6.00
N PRO A 131 0.18 -23.42 6.33
CA PRO A 131 -0.12 -23.87 7.70
C PRO A 131 0.85 -23.33 8.76
N GLN A 132 2.12 -23.16 8.39
CA GLN A 132 3.16 -22.57 9.24
C GLN A 132 2.89 -21.10 9.58
N GLN A 133 2.35 -20.32 8.63
CA GLN A 133 1.98 -18.92 8.85
C GLN A 133 0.78 -18.80 9.77
N VAL A 134 -0.21 -19.69 9.63
CA VAL A 134 -1.39 -19.75 10.52
C VAL A 134 -0.93 -20.07 11.95
N PHE A 135 -0.06 -21.07 12.12
CA PHE A 135 0.47 -21.44 13.42
C PHE A 135 1.35 -20.32 14.00
N GLY A 136 2.21 -19.70 13.19
CA GLY A 136 3.08 -18.60 13.61
C GLY A 136 2.27 -17.38 14.10
N ASN A 137 1.23 -16.97 13.36
CA ASN A 137 0.36 -15.88 13.75
C ASN A 137 -0.41 -16.19 15.04
N TRP A 138 -0.95 -17.40 15.19
CA TRP A 138 -1.62 -17.84 16.40
C TRP A 138 -0.66 -17.81 17.62
N LEU A 139 0.55 -18.35 17.47
CA LEU A 139 1.55 -18.36 18.53
C LEU A 139 1.98 -16.94 18.92
N ALA A 140 2.28 -16.09 17.92
CA ALA A 140 2.68 -14.71 18.15
C ALA A 140 1.58 -13.93 18.90
N THR A 141 0.33 -14.06 18.48
CA THR A 141 -0.81 -13.41 19.14
C THR A 141 -0.96 -13.86 20.59
N ARG A 142 -0.78 -15.17 20.85
CA ARG A 142 -0.81 -15.72 22.22
C ARG A 142 0.31 -15.19 23.11
N LEU A 143 1.53 -15.11 22.55
CA LEU A 143 2.69 -14.59 23.29
C LEU A 143 2.56 -13.07 23.55
N LEU A 144 2.09 -12.30 22.57
CA LEU A 144 1.82 -10.86 22.77
C LEU A 144 0.78 -10.64 23.86
N LYS A 145 -0.30 -11.40 23.84
CA LYS A 145 -1.33 -11.34 24.89
C LYS A 145 -0.78 -11.71 26.27
N LEU A 146 0.08 -12.74 26.35
CA LEU A 146 0.68 -13.18 27.61
C LEU A 146 1.66 -12.16 28.19
N PHE A 147 2.51 -11.55 27.34
CA PHE A 147 3.59 -10.67 27.81
C PHE A 147 3.21 -9.20 27.88
N TYR A 148 2.26 -8.76 27.06
CA TYR A 148 1.90 -7.32 26.95
C TYR A 148 0.44 -7.03 27.29
N GLY A 149 -0.41 -8.03 27.51
CA GLY A 149 -1.80 -7.82 27.91
C GLY A 149 -2.73 -7.26 26.83
N VAL A 150 -2.34 -7.36 25.54
CA VAL A 150 -3.09 -6.84 24.36
C VAL A 150 -3.75 -7.95 23.57
#